data_b961a3a1414107d9c74799f5c43483ac
#
_entry.id   b961a3a1414107d9c74799f5c43483ac
#
_cell.length_a   1.000
_cell.length_b   1.000
_cell.length_c   1.000
_cell.angle_alpha   90.00
_cell.angle_beta   90.00
_cell.angle_gamma   90.00
#
_symmetry.space_group_name_H-M   'P 1'
#
loop_
_entity.id
_entity.type
_entity.pdbx_description
1 polymer ?
#
loop_
_entity_poly.entity_id
_entity_poly.type
_entity_poly.pdbx_seq_one_letter_code
_entity_poly.pdbx_strand_id
1 'polypeptide(L)'
;MPESCKHCTKGTSSMGFCPFSLVLFAGTALSYVKYLQNKSSSSKSTSSTTSSDEPFRVVFVLGGPGAGKGTQCTLLSQNHGWAHLSAGDLLRAERKKENSPLADIINSNISAGKIVPSEITTQLIKNAMVELREKEGQIKFLIDGFPRSEGNVTAWKEVVGDAAVLEYVLFFECPYDILTSRLLERGKTSGRSDDSLDVIRKRFDTYREESMPIIEMYEKEGKVRKILADRSIEDVYAEVESILKN
;
A
#
# COMPACT_ATOMS: atom_id res chain seq x y z
N MET A 1 -61.32 -19.80 -21.01
CA MET A 1 -62.13 -19.55 -19.80
C MET A 1 -61.72 -20.62 -18.79
N PRO A 2 -61.45 -20.36 -17.55
CA PRO A 2 -61.74 -19.25 -16.66
C PRO A 2 -60.40 -18.69 -16.08
N GLU A 3 -60.21 -17.78 -15.20
CA GLU A 3 -60.96 -16.77 -14.45
C GLU A 3 -59.95 -15.80 -13.83
N SER A 4 -60.36 -14.60 -13.69
CA SER A 4 -59.67 -13.45 -13.16
C SER A 4 -59.25 -13.58 -11.67
N CYS A 5 -58.09 -13.05 -11.30
CA CYS A 5 -57.93 -12.54 -9.96
C CYS A 5 -57.30 -11.12 -10.01
N LYS A 6 -58.16 -10.15 -9.69
CA LYS A 6 -57.82 -8.76 -9.40
C LYS A 6 -57.29 -8.70 -7.97
N HIS A 7 -56.10 -8.09 -7.76
CA HIS A 7 -55.87 -7.08 -6.73
C HIS A 7 -54.40 -6.68 -6.77
N CYS A 8 -54.16 -5.58 -7.44
CA CYS A 8 -52.86 -4.91 -7.37
C CYS A 8 -53.06 -3.65 -6.52
N THR A 9 -52.68 -3.68 -5.28
CA THR A 9 -52.58 -2.48 -4.45
C THR A 9 -51.14 -2.01 -4.43
N LYS A 10 -50.97 -0.74 -4.74
CA LYS A 10 -49.74 0.03 -4.72
C LYS A 10 -49.05 -0.01 -3.34
N GLY A 11 -47.82 -0.39 -3.28
CA GLY A 11 -46.95 -0.27 -2.09
C GLY A 11 -45.59 0.21 -2.48
N THR A 12 -45.23 1.37 -1.98
CA THR A 12 -43.94 2.09 -2.14
C THR A 12 -42.74 1.23 -1.74
N SER A 13 -41.83 0.99 -2.66
CA SER A 13 -40.53 0.34 -2.38
C SER A 13 -39.60 1.30 -1.70
N SER A 14 -39.47 1.23 -0.39
CA SER A 14 -38.31 1.69 0.32
C SER A 14 -37.25 0.57 0.26
N MET A 15 -36.17 0.79 -0.47
CA MET A 15 -34.97 -0.09 -0.40
C MET A 15 -34.35 0.01 1.01
N GLY A 16 -34.75 -0.90 1.87
CA GLY A 16 -34.07 -1.11 3.14
C GLY A 16 -32.69 -1.72 2.90
N PHE A 17 -31.67 -0.98 3.13
CA PHE A 17 -30.29 -1.51 3.23
C PHE A 17 -30.26 -2.54 4.36
N CYS A 18 -30.02 -3.79 4.03
CA CYS A 18 -29.90 -4.86 5.00
C CYS A 18 -28.50 -4.79 5.64
N PRO A 19 -28.36 -4.50 6.95
CA PRO A 19 -27.06 -4.36 7.62
C PRO A 19 -26.28 -5.69 7.72
N PHE A 20 -26.89 -6.80 7.34
CA PHE A 20 -26.28 -8.14 7.37
C PHE A 20 -25.22 -8.38 6.29
N SER A 21 -25.24 -7.61 5.18
CA SER A 21 -24.29 -7.80 4.07
C SER A 21 -22.89 -7.24 4.36
N LEU A 22 -22.79 -6.20 5.20
CA LEU A 22 -21.49 -5.60 5.56
C LEU A 22 -20.69 -6.48 6.55
N VAL A 23 -21.37 -7.22 7.42
CA VAL A 23 -20.72 -8.06 8.45
C VAL A 23 -20.08 -9.32 7.85
N LEU A 24 -20.62 -9.86 6.76
CA LEU A 24 -20.07 -11.04 6.11
C LEU A 24 -18.73 -10.76 5.40
N PHE A 25 -18.58 -9.58 4.79
CA PHE A 25 -17.33 -9.22 4.09
C PHE A 25 -16.17 -8.89 5.04
N ALA A 26 -16.44 -8.26 6.18
CA ALA A 26 -15.43 -8.00 7.20
C ALA A 26 -14.92 -9.31 7.83
N GLY A 27 -15.79 -10.29 8.04
CA GLY A 27 -15.44 -11.59 8.61
C GLY A 27 -14.49 -12.43 7.74
N THR A 28 -14.65 -12.38 6.41
CA THR A 28 -13.79 -13.13 5.48
C THR A 28 -12.38 -12.55 5.36
N ALA A 29 -12.25 -11.21 5.32
CA ALA A 29 -10.95 -10.54 5.30
C ALA A 29 -10.16 -10.80 6.60
N LEU A 30 -10.84 -10.70 7.75
CA LEU A 30 -10.22 -10.95 9.06
C LEU A 30 -9.80 -12.42 9.23
N SER A 31 -10.61 -13.35 8.73
CA SER A 31 -10.31 -14.79 8.75
C SER A 31 -9.10 -15.14 7.89
N TYR A 32 -8.95 -14.48 6.73
CA TYR A 32 -7.82 -14.69 5.84
C TYR A 32 -6.53 -14.05 6.36
N VAL A 33 -6.61 -12.87 6.96
CA VAL A 33 -5.46 -12.26 7.65
C VAL A 33 -4.97 -13.16 8.77
N LYS A 34 -5.86 -13.75 9.58
CA LYS A 34 -5.51 -14.77 10.57
C LYS A 34 -4.89 -16.02 9.94
N TYR A 35 -5.39 -16.47 8.80
CA TYR A 35 -4.81 -17.58 8.04
C TYR A 35 -3.38 -17.28 7.58
N LEU A 36 -3.12 -16.07 7.06
CA LEU A 36 -1.77 -15.65 6.67
C LEU A 36 -0.83 -15.54 7.87
N GLN A 37 -1.31 -15.04 9.01
CA GLN A 37 -0.56 -15.00 10.26
C GLN A 37 -0.19 -16.40 10.75
N ASN A 38 -1.13 -17.35 10.71
CA ASN A 38 -0.88 -18.75 11.09
C ASN A 38 0.08 -19.47 10.12
N LYS A 39 0.06 -19.13 8.83
CA LYS A 39 0.97 -19.74 7.85
C LYS A 39 2.43 -19.29 8.06
N SER A 40 2.64 -18.06 8.51
CA SER A 40 3.98 -17.55 8.86
C SER A 40 4.51 -18.13 10.18
N SER A 41 3.62 -18.64 11.05
CA SER A 41 3.99 -19.27 12.32
C SER A 41 4.32 -20.76 12.20
N SER A 42 4.02 -21.42 11.07
CA SER A 42 4.13 -22.86 10.88
C SER A 42 5.48 -23.35 10.33
N SER A 43 6.40 -22.45 10.01
CA SER A 43 7.75 -22.82 9.58
C SER A 43 8.76 -22.73 10.74
N LYS A 44 8.53 -23.53 11.79
CA LYS A 44 9.55 -23.81 12.82
C LYS A 44 10.13 -25.18 12.55
N SER A 45 11.28 -25.24 11.92
CA SER A 45 12.23 -26.33 12.15
C SER A 45 13.63 -25.96 11.69
N THR A 46 14.54 -26.17 12.59
CA THR A 46 15.99 -26.38 12.52
C THR A 46 16.90 -25.16 12.64
N SER A 47 17.49 -25.12 13.81
CA SER A 47 18.68 -24.45 14.30
C SER A 47 19.78 -24.17 13.27
N SER A 48 20.04 -22.88 13.05
CA SER A 48 21.41 -22.36 12.92
C SER A 48 21.40 -20.93 13.47
N THR A 49 22.13 -20.74 14.55
CA THR A 49 22.30 -19.50 15.30
C THR A 49 23.09 -18.52 14.45
N THR A 50 22.41 -17.60 13.77
CA THR A 50 22.97 -16.29 13.31
C THR A 50 21.86 -15.42 12.77
N SER A 51 21.71 -14.21 13.29
CA SER A 51 20.96 -13.06 12.76
C SER A 51 19.41 -13.02 12.77
N SER A 52 18.71 -13.88 13.52
CA SER A 52 17.23 -13.83 13.58
C SER A 52 16.65 -12.71 14.48
N ASP A 53 17.48 -12.04 15.27
CA ASP A 53 17.02 -11.09 16.29
C ASP A 53 17.20 -9.60 15.90
N GLU A 54 17.89 -9.28 14.79
CA GLU A 54 18.04 -7.90 14.37
C GLU A 54 16.73 -7.37 13.78
N PRO A 55 16.18 -6.23 14.27
CA PRO A 55 14.96 -5.66 13.72
C PRO A 55 15.16 -5.22 12.27
N PHE A 56 14.10 -5.27 11.49
CA PHE A 56 14.11 -4.70 10.14
C PHE A 56 14.38 -3.19 10.20
N ARG A 57 15.23 -2.69 9.34
CA ARG A 57 15.46 -1.25 9.15
C ARG A 57 14.57 -0.77 8.01
N VAL A 58 13.72 0.20 8.29
CA VAL A 58 12.68 0.62 7.36
C VAL A 58 12.77 2.10 7.09
N VAL A 59 12.70 2.47 5.83
CA VAL A 59 12.47 3.84 5.36
C VAL A 59 11.13 3.85 4.62
N PHE A 60 10.20 4.67 5.08
CA PHE A 60 8.96 4.89 4.35
C PHE A 60 9.19 5.90 3.23
N VAL A 61 8.63 5.61 2.05
CA VAL A 61 8.76 6.47 0.88
C VAL A 61 7.39 6.98 0.48
N LEU A 62 7.12 8.24 0.80
CA LEU A 62 5.82 8.89 0.65
C LEU A 62 5.85 9.99 -0.43
N GLY A 63 4.67 10.40 -0.88
CA GLY A 63 4.49 11.43 -1.89
C GLY A 63 3.33 11.12 -2.82
N GLY A 64 2.90 12.10 -3.57
CA GLY A 64 1.76 12.00 -4.48
C GLY A 64 1.90 10.88 -5.52
N PRO A 65 0.79 10.36 -6.05
CA PRO A 65 0.85 9.46 -7.19
C PRO A 65 1.53 10.17 -8.37
N GLY A 66 2.52 9.52 -9.00
CA GLY A 66 3.32 10.14 -10.08
C GLY A 66 4.60 10.84 -9.63
N ALA A 67 4.90 10.97 -8.32
CA ALA A 67 6.09 11.67 -7.81
C ALA A 67 7.45 10.96 -8.08
N GLY A 68 7.47 9.83 -8.78
CA GLY A 68 8.73 9.15 -9.12
C GLY A 68 9.31 8.23 -8.03
N LYS A 69 8.59 8.03 -6.92
CA LYS A 69 9.02 7.18 -5.79
C LYS A 69 9.60 5.83 -6.22
N GLY A 70 8.84 5.07 -7.01
CA GLY A 70 9.26 3.74 -7.46
C GLY A 70 10.55 3.77 -8.29
N THR A 71 10.75 4.77 -9.14
CA THR A 71 11.99 4.95 -9.92
C THR A 71 13.17 5.14 -8.98
N GLN A 72 13.05 6.02 -8.01
CA GLN A 72 14.10 6.30 -7.04
C GLN A 72 14.39 5.09 -6.15
N CYS A 73 13.35 4.42 -5.65
CA CYS A 73 13.51 3.20 -4.85
C CYS A 73 14.23 2.09 -5.63
N THR A 74 13.94 1.95 -6.93
CA THR A 74 14.63 0.96 -7.78
C THR A 74 16.11 1.28 -7.92
N LEU A 75 16.47 2.55 -8.18
CA LEU A 75 17.88 2.98 -8.26
C LEU A 75 18.62 2.78 -6.94
N LEU A 76 17.99 3.12 -5.82
CA LEU A 76 18.56 2.92 -4.49
C LEU A 76 18.74 1.44 -4.14
N SER A 77 17.78 0.60 -4.52
CA SER A 77 17.89 -0.85 -4.33
C SER A 77 19.07 -1.44 -5.09
N GLN A 78 19.29 -1.00 -6.32
CA GLN A 78 20.42 -1.46 -7.15
C GLN A 78 21.79 -1.05 -6.61
N ASN A 79 21.89 0.14 -5.98
CA ASN A 79 23.19 0.75 -5.67
C ASN A 79 23.56 0.69 -4.17
N HIS A 80 22.60 0.50 -3.26
CA HIS A 80 22.81 0.67 -1.82
C HIS A 80 22.36 -0.50 -0.94
N GLY A 81 22.02 -1.63 -1.52
CA GLY A 81 21.65 -2.85 -0.78
C GLY A 81 20.36 -2.73 0.04
N TRP A 82 19.47 -1.81 -0.32
CA TRP A 82 18.13 -1.72 0.22
C TRP A 82 17.17 -2.56 -0.64
N ALA A 83 16.27 -3.32 -0.02
CA ALA A 83 15.19 -3.95 -0.78
C ALA A 83 14.04 -2.98 -1.01
N HIS A 84 13.55 -2.88 -2.23
CA HIS A 84 12.40 -2.06 -2.59
C HIS A 84 11.11 -2.88 -2.48
N LEU A 85 10.21 -2.49 -1.59
CA LEU A 85 8.87 -3.05 -1.44
C LEU A 85 7.83 -1.99 -1.80
N SER A 86 7.22 -2.11 -2.96
CA SER A 86 6.10 -1.26 -3.35
C SER A 86 4.79 -1.84 -2.87
N ALA A 87 4.11 -1.16 -1.92
CA ALA A 87 2.79 -1.57 -1.43
C ALA A 87 1.78 -1.75 -2.57
N GLY A 88 1.82 -0.87 -3.58
CA GLY A 88 0.97 -0.97 -4.75
C GLY A 88 1.28 -2.18 -5.62
N ASP A 89 2.54 -2.57 -5.77
CA ASP A 89 2.92 -3.74 -6.58
C ASP A 89 2.62 -5.04 -5.85
N LEU A 90 2.80 -5.08 -4.53
CA LEU A 90 2.37 -6.22 -3.71
C LEU A 90 0.86 -6.47 -3.82
N LEU A 91 0.06 -5.41 -3.75
CA LEU A 91 -1.39 -5.51 -3.94
C LEU A 91 -1.75 -5.95 -5.38
N ARG A 92 -1.06 -5.42 -6.39
CA ARG A 92 -1.26 -5.84 -7.78
C ARG A 92 -0.84 -7.29 -8.05
N ALA A 93 0.20 -7.76 -7.38
CA ALA A 93 0.61 -9.16 -7.46
C ALA A 93 -0.41 -10.07 -6.76
N GLU A 94 -0.86 -9.70 -5.57
CA GLU A 94 -1.85 -10.48 -4.80
C GLU A 94 -3.16 -10.66 -5.57
N ARG A 95 -3.69 -9.59 -6.18
CA ARG A 95 -4.95 -9.68 -6.97
C ARG A 95 -4.86 -10.55 -8.22
N LYS A 96 -3.63 -10.83 -8.71
CA LYS A 96 -3.41 -11.68 -9.90
C LYS A 96 -3.23 -13.14 -9.55
N LYS A 97 -3.10 -13.49 -8.28
CA LYS A 97 -2.98 -14.89 -7.86
C LYS A 97 -4.29 -15.62 -8.12
N GLU A 98 -4.20 -16.80 -8.68
CA GLU A 98 -5.35 -17.67 -8.87
C GLU A 98 -6.04 -17.95 -7.53
N ASN A 99 -7.36 -17.81 -7.52
CA ASN A 99 -8.20 -18.04 -6.33
C ASN A 99 -7.84 -17.19 -5.10
N SER A 100 -7.24 -16.02 -5.27
CA SER A 100 -7.03 -15.12 -4.14
C SER A 100 -8.37 -14.58 -3.62
N PRO A 101 -8.72 -14.85 -2.35
CA PRO A 101 -9.94 -14.34 -1.74
C PRO A 101 -9.90 -12.82 -1.53
N LEU A 102 -8.75 -12.19 -1.73
CA LEU A 102 -8.54 -10.75 -1.60
C LEU A 102 -8.69 -10.01 -2.93
N ALA A 103 -8.71 -10.73 -4.06
CA ALA A 103 -8.68 -10.13 -5.40
C ALA A 103 -9.79 -9.10 -5.61
N ASP A 104 -11.03 -9.41 -5.25
CA ASP A 104 -12.18 -8.52 -5.44
C ASP A 104 -12.10 -7.28 -4.55
N ILE A 105 -11.69 -7.44 -3.28
CA ILE A 105 -11.51 -6.33 -2.34
C ILE A 105 -10.40 -5.40 -2.85
N ILE A 106 -9.28 -5.94 -3.29
CA ILE A 106 -8.17 -5.16 -3.83
C ILE A 106 -8.58 -4.45 -5.12
N ASN A 107 -9.24 -5.16 -6.05
CA ASN A 107 -9.69 -4.60 -7.33
C ASN A 107 -10.67 -3.44 -7.14
N SER A 108 -11.68 -3.61 -6.29
CA SER A 108 -12.70 -2.58 -6.04
C SER A 108 -12.09 -1.30 -5.48
N ASN A 109 -11.17 -1.41 -4.52
CA ASN A 109 -10.51 -0.24 -3.93
C ASN A 109 -9.54 0.44 -4.92
N ILE A 110 -8.70 -0.31 -5.62
CA ILE A 110 -7.76 0.25 -6.61
C ILE A 110 -8.52 0.97 -7.74
N SER A 111 -9.57 0.35 -8.28
CA SER A 111 -10.39 0.95 -9.35
C SER A 111 -11.16 2.19 -8.88
N ALA A 112 -11.52 2.27 -7.60
CA ALA A 112 -12.14 3.43 -7.00
C ALA A 112 -11.14 4.53 -6.59
N GLY A 113 -9.82 4.30 -6.73
CA GLY A 113 -8.76 5.20 -6.27
C GLY A 113 -8.63 5.29 -4.75
N LYS A 114 -9.23 4.33 -4.02
CA LYS A 114 -9.24 4.25 -2.55
C LYS A 114 -8.08 3.45 -2.00
N ILE A 115 -7.86 3.58 -0.69
CA ILE A 115 -6.90 2.76 0.05
C ILE A 115 -7.52 1.37 0.30
N VAL A 116 -6.74 0.32 0.06
CA VAL A 116 -7.10 -1.06 0.41
C VAL A 116 -7.06 -1.21 1.94
N PRO A 117 -7.90 -2.07 2.56
CA PRO A 117 -7.87 -2.30 4.00
C PRO A 117 -6.46 -2.48 4.55
N SER A 118 -6.18 -1.79 5.66
CA SER A 118 -4.83 -1.58 6.19
C SER A 118 -4.14 -2.88 6.57
N GLU A 119 -4.87 -3.80 7.16
CA GLU A 119 -4.39 -5.10 7.61
C GLU A 119 -3.88 -5.95 6.44
N ILE A 120 -4.58 -5.90 5.29
CA ILE A 120 -4.18 -6.62 4.07
C ILE A 120 -2.84 -6.08 3.57
N THR A 121 -2.76 -4.77 3.41
CA THR A 121 -1.55 -4.12 2.88
C THR A 121 -0.35 -4.36 3.81
N THR A 122 -0.55 -4.18 5.11
CA THR A 122 0.51 -4.35 6.12
C THR A 122 0.98 -5.80 6.20
N GLN A 123 0.05 -6.77 6.15
CA GLN A 123 0.42 -8.17 6.17
C GLN A 123 1.21 -8.60 4.93
N LEU A 124 0.85 -8.08 3.75
CA LEU A 124 1.61 -8.34 2.52
C LEU A 124 3.04 -7.79 2.60
N ILE A 125 3.20 -6.58 3.14
CA ILE A 125 4.53 -5.98 3.35
C ILE A 125 5.34 -6.83 4.34
N LYS A 126 4.77 -7.18 5.49
CA LYS A 126 5.44 -8.03 6.49
C LYS A 126 5.89 -9.36 5.90
N ASN A 127 5.01 -10.03 5.18
CA ASN A 127 5.34 -11.32 4.56
C ASN A 127 6.50 -11.18 3.56
N ALA A 128 6.52 -10.11 2.76
CA ALA A 128 7.59 -9.85 1.81
C ALA A 128 8.93 -9.55 2.53
N MET A 129 8.92 -8.80 3.64
CA MET A 129 10.12 -8.55 4.44
C MET A 129 10.68 -9.86 5.02
N VAL A 130 9.81 -10.70 5.59
CA VAL A 130 10.22 -11.99 6.16
C VAL A 130 10.79 -12.90 5.07
N GLU A 131 10.12 -13.00 3.93
CA GLU A 131 10.57 -13.82 2.80
C GLU A 131 11.96 -13.42 2.29
N LEU A 132 12.21 -12.10 2.16
CA LEU A 132 13.52 -11.59 1.72
C LEU A 132 14.60 -11.78 2.79
N ARG A 133 14.27 -11.70 4.07
CA ARG A 133 15.20 -12.05 5.15
C ARG A 133 15.58 -13.53 5.08
N GLU A 134 14.61 -14.41 4.95
CA GLU A 134 14.85 -15.86 4.92
C GLU A 134 15.65 -16.30 3.69
N LYS A 135 15.41 -15.68 2.53
CA LYS A 135 16.07 -16.04 1.28
C LYS A 135 17.43 -15.39 1.07
N GLU A 136 17.58 -14.13 1.49
CA GLU A 136 18.69 -13.27 1.08
C GLU A 136 19.40 -12.62 2.28
N GLY A 137 18.92 -12.86 3.52
CA GLY A 137 19.43 -12.17 4.71
C GLY A 137 19.13 -10.67 4.74
N GLN A 138 18.12 -10.23 3.98
CA GLN A 138 17.81 -8.82 3.82
C GLN A 138 17.12 -8.23 5.06
N ILE A 139 17.65 -7.11 5.57
CA ILE A 139 17.10 -6.42 6.75
C ILE A 139 16.75 -4.94 6.49
N LYS A 140 17.20 -4.36 5.35
CA LYS A 140 16.99 -2.94 5.01
C LYS A 140 15.93 -2.80 3.92
N PHE A 141 14.87 -2.04 4.19
CA PHE A 141 13.72 -1.96 3.30
C PHE A 141 13.29 -0.52 3.01
N LEU A 142 13.12 -0.20 1.72
CA LEU A 142 12.41 0.98 1.25
C LEU A 142 10.95 0.57 0.98
N ILE A 143 10.02 1.07 1.78
CA ILE A 143 8.59 0.75 1.63
C ILE A 143 7.91 1.89 0.89
N ASP A 144 7.67 1.68 -0.42
CA ASP A 144 7.10 2.67 -1.32
C ASP A 144 5.57 2.72 -1.23
N GLY A 145 5.07 3.90 -0.97
CA GLY A 145 3.64 4.19 -0.95
C GLY A 145 2.89 3.61 0.24
N PHE A 146 3.54 3.53 1.39
CA PHE A 146 2.99 3.15 2.68
C PHE A 146 3.78 3.86 3.80
N PRO A 147 3.11 4.30 4.92
CA PRO A 147 1.65 4.31 5.13
C PRO A 147 0.94 5.43 4.36
N ARG A 148 -0.38 5.27 4.10
CA ARG A 148 -1.19 6.26 3.39
C ARG A 148 -2.40 6.75 4.20
N SER A 149 -2.66 6.16 5.35
CA SER A 149 -3.77 6.54 6.25
C SER A 149 -3.41 6.23 7.68
N GLU A 150 -4.17 6.78 8.61
CA GLU A 150 -4.04 6.48 10.03
C GLU A 150 -4.23 4.99 10.32
N GLY A 151 -5.17 4.34 9.64
CA GLY A 151 -5.37 2.90 9.73
C GLY A 151 -4.11 2.11 9.33
N ASN A 152 -3.34 2.58 8.33
CA ASN A 152 -2.07 1.95 7.97
C ASN A 152 -1.02 2.08 9.08
N VAL A 153 -0.95 3.23 9.76
CA VAL A 153 -0.03 3.43 10.88
C VAL A 153 -0.40 2.53 12.05
N THR A 154 -1.69 2.42 12.36
CA THR A 154 -2.19 1.54 13.42
C THR A 154 -1.90 0.08 13.10
N ALA A 155 -2.27 -0.38 11.89
CA ALA A 155 -2.00 -1.75 11.45
C ALA A 155 -0.50 -2.08 11.43
N TRP A 156 0.36 -1.11 11.08
CA TRP A 156 1.81 -1.30 11.16
C TRP A 156 2.28 -1.58 12.57
N LYS A 157 1.83 -0.79 13.54
CA LYS A 157 2.16 -0.97 14.96
C LYS A 157 1.70 -2.32 15.49
N GLU A 158 0.50 -2.77 15.10
CA GLU A 158 -0.08 -4.03 15.55
C GLU A 158 0.56 -5.27 14.88
N VAL A 159 0.81 -5.20 13.57
CA VAL A 159 1.25 -6.36 12.76
C VAL A 159 2.77 -6.49 12.76
N VAL A 160 3.49 -5.38 12.66
CA VAL A 160 4.97 -5.37 12.56
C VAL A 160 5.59 -5.00 13.90
N GLY A 161 5.10 -3.95 14.56
CA GLY A 161 5.54 -3.52 15.89
C GLY A 161 7.05 -3.39 16.00
N ASP A 162 7.59 -3.96 17.07
CA ASP A 162 9.02 -3.89 17.40
C ASP A 162 9.93 -4.74 16.46
N ALA A 163 9.33 -5.52 15.56
CA ALA A 163 10.11 -6.26 14.57
C ALA A 163 10.77 -5.34 13.53
N ALA A 164 10.38 -4.07 13.46
CA ALA A 164 10.98 -3.09 12.55
C ALA A 164 11.22 -1.74 13.22
N VAL A 165 12.35 -1.12 12.88
CA VAL A 165 12.71 0.25 13.27
C VAL A 165 12.51 1.16 12.06
N LEU A 166 11.66 2.17 12.21
CA LEU A 166 11.52 3.24 11.24
C LEU A 166 12.66 4.25 11.41
N GLU A 167 13.54 4.33 10.42
CA GLU A 167 14.65 5.27 10.44
C GLU A 167 14.18 6.69 10.16
N TYR A 168 13.53 6.88 9.02
CA TYR A 168 12.92 8.14 8.60
C TYR A 168 11.93 7.92 7.46
N VAL A 169 11.31 9.01 7.03
CA VAL A 169 10.36 9.06 5.92
C VAL A 169 10.94 9.95 4.82
N LEU A 170 11.11 9.42 3.63
CA LEU A 170 11.41 10.20 2.43
C LEU A 170 10.10 10.74 1.84
N PHE A 171 9.94 12.04 1.80
CA PHE A 171 8.77 12.66 1.23
C PHE A 171 9.09 13.36 -0.10
N PHE A 172 8.59 12.78 -1.18
CA PHE A 172 8.72 13.31 -2.54
C PHE A 172 7.61 14.34 -2.81
N GLU A 173 7.93 15.61 -2.64
CA GLU A 173 7.05 16.72 -2.95
C GLU A 173 7.12 17.05 -4.43
N CYS A 174 5.96 17.19 -5.08
CA CYS A 174 5.88 17.51 -6.49
C CYS A 174 4.55 18.20 -6.80
N PRO A 175 4.52 19.25 -7.61
CA PRO A 175 3.31 19.96 -8.03
C PRO A 175 2.30 19.04 -8.74
N TYR A 176 1.01 19.29 -8.54
CA TYR A 176 -0.08 18.44 -9.05
C TYR A 176 -0.15 18.39 -10.58
N ASP A 177 0.19 19.46 -11.28
CA ASP A 177 0.24 19.51 -12.75
C ASP A 177 1.31 18.56 -13.30
N ILE A 178 2.49 18.54 -12.69
CA ILE A 178 3.58 17.62 -13.03
C ILE A 178 3.18 16.16 -12.69
N LEU A 179 2.60 15.94 -11.52
CA LEU A 179 2.10 14.61 -11.14
C LEU A 179 1.08 14.09 -12.15
N THR A 180 0.14 14.95 -12.56
CA THR A 180 -0.91 14.60 -13.54
C THR A 180 -0.31 14.23 -14.89
N SER A 181 0.59 15.06 -15.42
CA SER A 181 1.24 14.80 -16.71
C SER A 181 2.02 13.48 -16.71
N ARG A 182 2.77 13.20 -15.63
CA ARG A 182 3.54 11.96 -15.46
C ARG A 182 2.63 10.72 -15.37
N LEU A 183 1.49 10.83 -14.71
CA LEU A 183 0.53 9.73 -14.60
C LEU A 183 -0.14 9.43 -15.94
N LEU A 184 -0.53 10.45 -16.68
CA LEU A 184 -1.13 10.30 -18.01
C LEU A 184 -0.13 9.67 -18.99
N GLU A 185 1.12 10.08 -18.97
CA GLU A 185 2.15 9.48 -19.80
C GLU A 185 2.40 8.02 -19.43
N ARG A 186 2.49 7.74 -18.12
CA ARG A 186 2.60 6.35 -17.63
C ARG A 186 1.41 5.49 -18.06
N GLY A 187 0.20 6.04 -18.02
CA GLY A 187 -1.02 5.33 -18.42
C GLY A 187 -0.99 4.81 -19.85
N LYS A 188 -0.25 5.48 -20.76
CA LYS A 188 -0.11 5.04 -22.17
C LYS A 188 0.69 3.74 -22.32
N THR A 189 1.60 3.44 -21.39
CA THR A 189 2.58 2.35 -21.53
C THR A 189 2.50 1.29 -20.45
N SER A 190 2.02 1.63 -19.24
CA SER A 190 2.11 0.75 -18.07
C SER A 190 1.04 -0.34 -18.00
N GLY A 191 -0.06 -0.22 -18.74
CA GLY A 191 -1.23 -1.09 -18.63
C GLY A 191 -1.93 -1.06 -17.27
N ARG A 192 -1.66 -0.03 -16.43
CA ARG A 192 -2.30 0.12 -15.11
C ARG A 192 -3.72 0.64 -15.27
N SER A 193 -4.68 -0.07 -14.71
CA SER A 193 -6.10 0.31 -14.73
C SER A 193 -6.42 1.55 -13.89
N ASP A 194 -5.51 1.95 -13.00
CA ASP A 194 -5.66 3.08 -12.08
C ASP A 194 -5.05 4.39 -12.60
N ASP A 195 -4.61 4.45 -13.85
CA ASP A 195 -4.05 5.66 -14.49
C ASP A 195 -5.02 6.32 -15.50
N SER A 196 -6.33 6.07 -15.40
CA SER A 196 -7.34 6.87 -16.11
C SER A 196 -7.59 8.21 -15.41
N LEU A 197 -7.97 9.26 -16.16
CA LEU A 197 -8.19 10.61 -15.62
C LEU A 197 -9.11 10.64 -14.40
N ASP A 198 -10.21 9.88 -14.45
CA ASP A 198 -11.18 9.86 -13.35
C ASP A 198 -10.62 9.19 -12.09
N VAL A 199 -9.81 8.14 -12.26
CA VAL A 199 -9.14 7.48 -11.13
C VAL A 199 -7.99 8.34 -10.61
N ILE A 200 -7.25 9.02 -11.46
CA ILE A 200 -6.18 9.96 -11.06
C ILE A 200 -6.72 11.04 -10.15
N ARG A 201 -7.86 11.66 -10.48
CA ARG A 201 -8.52 12.68 -9.64
C ARG A 201 -8.85 12.13 -8.26
N LYS A 202 -9.50 10.96 -8.19
CA LYS A 202 -9.84 10.29 -6.92
C LYS A 202 -8.60 9.95 -6.10
N ARG A 203 -7.51 9.54 -6.75
CA ARG A 203 -6.24 9.27 -6.07
C ARG A 203 -5.61 10.53 -5.49
N PHE A 204 -5.76 11.68 -6.14
CA PHE A 204 -5.31 12.95 -5.58
C PHE A 204 -6.17 13.38 -4.39
N ASP A 205 -7.48 13.18 -4.46
CA ASP A 205 -8.36 13.46 -3.33
C ASP A 205 -8.01 12.57 -2.14
N THR A 206 -7.89 11.25 -2.34
CA THR A 206 -7.42 10.31 -1.31
C THR A 206 -6.03 10.67 -0.76
N TYR A 207 -5.10 11.10 -1.61
CA TYR A 207 -3.78 11.52 -1.18
C TYR A 207 -3.84 12.76 -0.28
N ARG A 208 -4.62 13.76 -0.66
CA ARG A 208 -4.79 15.00 0.11
C ARG A 208 -5.49 14.76 1.44
N GLU A 209 -6.54 13.95 1.44
CA GLU A 209 -7.40 13.74 2.61
C GLU A 209 -6.81 12.73 3.60
N GLU A 210 -6.17 11.69 3.12
CA GLU A 210 -5.70 10.58 3.95
C GLU A 210 -4.19 10.55 4.15
N SER A 211 -3.42 10.81 3.08
CA SER A 211 -1.96 10.61 3.13
C SER A 211 -1.20 11.85 3.59
N MET A 212 -1.66 13.05 3.25
CA MET A 212 -1.01 14.28 3.71
C MET A 212 -1.01 14.42 5.24
N PRO A 213 -2.10 14.11 5.98
CA PRO A 213 -2.08 14.13 7.44
C PRO A 213 -1.02 13.19 8.05
N ILE A 214 -0.75 12.06 7.40
CA ILE A 214 0.29 11.12 7.87
C ILE A 214 1.70 11.68 7.68
N ILE A 215 1.94 12.36 6.55
CA ILE A 215 3.21 13.05 6.30
C ILE A 215 3.44 14.15 7.34
N GLU A 216 2.42 14.97 7.60
CA GLU A 216 2.45 16.03 8.63
C GLU A 216 2.68 15.48 10.04
N MET A 217 2.11 14.33 10.36
CA MET A 217 2.35 13.64 11.63
C MET A 217 3.82 13.29 11.79
N TYR A 218 4.43 12.64 10.79
CA TYR A 218 5.86 12.30 10.83
C TYR A 218 6.78 13.52 10.74
N GLU A 219 6.35 14.61 10.10
CA GLU A 219 7.07 15.88 10.05
C GLU A 219 7.15 16.51 11.46
N LYS A 220 6.06 16.50 12.22
CA LYS A 220 6.03 16.93 13.62
C LYS A 220 6.93 16.07 14.52
N GLU A 221 7.12 14.81 14.18
CA GLU A 221 8.07 13.91 14.86
C GLU A 221 9.54 14.14 14.43
N GLY A 222 9.81 15.04 13.49
CA GLY A 222 11.15 15.29 12.94
C GLY A 222 11.71 14.17 12.06
N LYS A 223 10.88 13.23 11.65
CA LYS A 223 11.29 12.05 10.88
C LYS A 223 11.25 12.26 9.36
N VAL A 224 10.65 13.34 8.85
CA VAL A 224 10.53 13.56 7.40
C VAL A 224 11.81 14.16 6.82
N ARG A 225 12.24 13.58 5.71
CA ARG A 225 13.25 14.15 4.80
C ARG A 225 12.55 14.51 3.49
N LYS A 226 12.37 15.81 3.26
CA LYS A 226 11.65 16.37 2.11
C LYS A 226 12.56 16.45 0.91
N ILE A 227 12.06 16.05 -0.25
CA ILE A 227 12.77 16.00 -1.52
C ILE A 227 11.90 16.65 -2.58
N LEU A 228 12.40 17.65 -3.30
CA LEU A 228 11.72 18.25 -4.43
C LEU A 228 11.84 17.36 -5.66
N ALA A 229 10.71 16.76 -6.06
CA ALA A 229 10.65 15.73 -7.10
C ALA A 229 10.16 16.24 -8.46
N ASP A 230 10.20 17.54 -8.68
CA ASP A 230 9.87 18.22 -9.95
C ASP A 230 11.07 18.36 -10.91
N ARG A 231 12.23 17.85 -10.50
CA ARG A 231 13.51 17.87 -11.23
C ARG A 231 13.76 16.59 -12.04
N SER A 232 14.94 16.50 -12.65
CA SER A 232 15.40 15.29 -13.35
C SER A 232 15.51 14.09 -12.41
N ILE A 233 15.50 12.88 -12.96
CA ILE A 233 15.64 11.64 -12.17
C ILE A 233 17.00 11.63 -11.46
N GLU A 234 18.03 12.10 -12.16
CA GLU A 234 19.43 12.13 -11.70
C GLU A 234 19.62 13.11 -10.55
N ASP A 235 19.06 14.32 -10.64
CA ASP A 235 19.16 15.32 -9.57
C ASP A 235 18.43 14.89 -8.31
N VAL A 236 17.22 14.32 -8.47
CA VAL A 236 16.46 13.75 -7.35
C VAL A 236 17.21 12.59 -6.73
N TYR A 237 17.82 11.71 -7.55
CA TYR A 237 18.59 10.58 -7.05
C TYR A 237 19.80 11.02 -6.23
N ALA A 238 20.56 12.00 -6.72
CA ALA A 238 21.74 12.52 -6.02
C ALA A 238 21.39 13.08 -4.63
N GLU A 239 20.26 13.79 -4.50
CA GLU A 239 19.77 14.29 -3.22
C GLU A 239 19.36 13.14 -2.28
N VAL A 240 18.57 12.19 -2.77
CA VAL A 240 18.15 11.02 -1.96
C VAL A 240 19.34 10.18 -1.53
N GLU A 241 20.29 9.95 -2.42
CA GLU A 241 21.53 9.22 -2.11
C GLU A 241 22.34 9.90 -0.99
N SER A 242 22.41 11.22 -1.01
CA SER A 242 23.09 11.98 0.05
C SER A 242 22.43 11.83 1.42
N ILE A 243 21.11 11.71 1.46
CA ILE A 243 20.35 11.48 2.71
C ILE A 243 20.58 10.06 3.25
N LEU A 244 20.64 9.05 2.37
CA LEU A 244 20.85 7.65 2.75
C LEU A 244 22.27 7.36 3.29
N LYS A 245 23.26 8.17 2.92
CA LYS A 245 24.66 8.01 3.34
C LYS A 245 24.97 8.66 4.69
N ASN A 246 24.10 9.53 5.17
CA ASN A 246 24.21 10.25 6.46
C ASN A 246 23.40 9.56 7.55
#